data_03dd76fdcffc1339904c167b3bcafece
#
_entry.id   03dd76fdcffc1339904c167b3bcafece
#
_cell.length_a   1.000
_cell.length_b   1.000
_cell.length_c   1.000
_cell.angle_alpha   90.00
_cell.angle_beta   90.00
_cell.angle_gamma   90.00
#
_symmetry.space_group_name_H-M   'P 1'
#
loop_
_entity.id
_entity.type
_entity.pdbx_description
1 polymer ?
#
loop_
_entity_poly.entity_id
_entity_poly.type
_entity_poly.pdbx_seq_one_letter_code
_entity_poly.pdbx_strand_id
1 'polypeptide(L)'
;MLAGSVIAIGEALIDRLGPLGGDPSSDLPITDCFGGAPANVACALSRLGAKVSFIGSLGNDAFGEDFNNLLIQRGINTSGLQQDTLRPTRVVLVRRDSDGERCFEGFEGDKGLGFADQAISLEQIIRDWPLVAENAQWLVAGTIPLASEISSKAFLWCIENAMHSGIKIALDLNWRPTFWRNQVSTVSEPSVKEKNQILSILKNVSLIKLAKEEAQWFFHSSDPTELSSSLPQRQSVVVTDGSNPILWRLNNHLGKSFAIIPSSVVDTTGAGDAFTAGLIYKLISVELDQISEQSAKDIIQFGIACGSHVCKGVGAIEPQPYLDDIDNLLSLSKGGIS
;
A
#
# COMPACT_ATOMS: atom_id res chain seq x y z
N MET A 1 -22.77 7.86 -4.37
CA MET A 1 -21.98 6.70 -3.86
C MET A 1 -21.27 6.06 -5.02
N LEU A 2 -20.00 5.73 -4.89
CA LEU A 2 -19.27 4.98 -5.92
C LEU A 2 -19.92 3.60 -6.10
N ALA A 3 -20.10 3.17 -7.36
CA ALA A 3 -20.83 1.94 -7.67
C ALA A 3 -19.98 0.66 -7.45
N GLY A 4 -18.66 0.77 -7.34
CA GLY A 4 -17.75 -0.35 -7.22
C GLY A 4 -17.07 -0.46 -5.86
N SER A 5 -16.44 -1.61 -5.61
CA SER A 5 -15.64 -1.87 -4.41
C SER A 5 -14.18 -2.16 -4.76
N VAL A 6 -13.32 -2.09 -3.76
CA VAL A 6 -11.88 -2.37 -3.86
C VAL A 6 -11.52 -3.47 -2.88
N ILE A 7 -10.75 -4.44 -3.32
CA ILE A 7 -10.12 -5.43 -2.46
C ILE A 7 -8.70 -4.95 -2.16
N ALA A 8 -8.32 -4.86 -0.91
CA ALA A 8 -6.92 -4.69 -0.52
C ALA A 8 -6.42 -6.00 0.10
N ILE A 9 -5.24 -6.48 -0.33
CA ILE A 9 -4.66 -7.73 0.15
C ILE A 9 -3.22 -7.55 0.59
N GLY A 10 -2.89 -8.04 1.77
CA GLY A 10 -1.53 -8.09 2.29
C GLY A 10 -1.44 -8.00 3.80
N GLU A 11 -0.33 -7.43 4.26
CA GLU A 11 -0.02 -7.30 5.68
C GLU A 11 -0.83 -6.21 6.37
N ALA A 12 -1.18 -6.50 7.62
CA ALA A 12 -1.60 -5.56 8.64
C ALA A 12 -0.72 -5.82 9.86
N LEU A 13 -0.10 -4.78 10.41
CA LEU A 13 0.95 -4.90 11.41
C LEU A 13 0.97 -3.69 12.36
N ILE A 14 1.79 -3.76 13.38
CA ILE A 14 2.02 -2.66 14.31
C ILE A 14 3.42 -2.10 14.10
N ASP A 15 3.52 -0.79 13.86
CA ASP A 15 4.79 -0.06 13.90
C ASP A 15 5.02 0.45 15.32
N ARG A 16 5.99 -0.13 16.02
CA ARG A 16 6.37 0.27 17.37
C ARG A 16 7.48 1.29 17.32
N LEU A 17 7.17 2.51 17.67
CA LEU A 17 8.08 3.65 17.66
C LEU A 17 8.70 3.82 19.04
N GLY A 18 10.01 3.71 19.14
CA GLY A 18 10.76 4.09 20.34
C GLY A 18 10.86 5.60 20.53
N PRO A 19 11.34 6.07 21.69
CA PRO A 19 11.64 7.50 21.91
C PRO A 19 12.77 7.96 20.99
N LEU A 20 12.91 9.27 20.81
CA LEU A 20 14.01 9.83 20.01
C LEU A 20 15.36 9.41 20.59
N GLY A 21 16.20 8.77 19.79
CA GLY A 21 17.50 8.23 20.17
C GLY A 21 17.46 6.96 21.05
N GLY A 22 16.27 6.47 21.42
CA GLY A 22 16.10 5.30 22.27
C GLY A 22 15.83 4.00 21.53
N ASP A 23 15.81 2.90 22.31
CA ASP A 23 15.53 1.56 21.82
C ASP A 23 14.02 1.31 21.80
N PRO A 24 13.40 0.96 20.64
CA PRO A 24 11.96 0.71 20.56
C PRO A 24 11.49 -0.53 21.30
N SER A 25 12.39 -1.42 21.72
CA SER A 25 12.05 -2.64 22.46
C SER A 25 12.03 -2.47 23.98
N SER A 26 12.70 -1.45 24.50
CA SER A 26 12.95 -1.31 25.94
C SER A 26 12.73 0.10 26.51
N ASP A 27 12.93 1.14 25.73
CA ASP A 27 12.94 2.51 26.24
C ASP A 27 11.56 3.16 26.13
N LEU A 28 11.12 3.86 27.17
CA LEU A 28 9.85 4.57 27.22
C LEU A 28 10.01 6.06 26.88
N PRO A 29 9.02 6.72 26.31
CA PRO A 29 7.71 6.19 25.89
C PRO A 29 7.74 5.41 24.59
N ILE A 30 6.96 4.34 24.52
CA ILE A 30 6.68 3.60 23.27
C ILE A 30 5.37 4.08 22.68
N THR A 31 5.30 4.17 21.36
CA THR A 31 4.07 4.47 20.63
C THR A 31 3.81 3.37 19.60
N ASP A 32 2.73 2.63 19.78
CA ASP A 32 2.28 1.62 18.83
C ASP A 32 1.31 2.25 17.83
N CYS A 33 1.63 2.14 16.54
CA CYS A 33 0.81 2.65 15.43
C CYS A 33 0.36 1.51 14.54
N PHE A 34 -0.89 1.53 14.11
CA PHE A 34 -1.37 0.60 13.08
C PHE A 34 -0.70 0.91 11.74
N GLY A 35 -0.26 -0.14 11.04
CA GLY A 35 0.51 -0.05 9.81
C GLY A 35 0.29 -1.24 8.88
N GLY A 36 1.16 -1.34 7.87
CA GLY A 36 1.03 -2.29 6.76
C GLY A 36 0.45 -1.61 5.53
N ALA A 37 1.21 -1.58 4.44
CA ALA A 37 0.85 -0.78 3.27
C ALA A 37 -0.55 -1.11 2.72
N PRO A 38 -0.96 -2.39 2.53
CA PRO A 38 -2.31 -2.70 2.06
C PRO A 38 -3.41 -2.30 3.04
N ALA A 39 -3.16 -2.42 4.36
CA ALA A 39 -4.11 -1.98 5.38
C ALA A 39 -4.22 -0.46 5.43
N ASN A 40 -3.11 0.26 5.26
CA ASN A 40 -3.09 1.71 5.13
C ASN A 40 -3.92 2.18 3.92
N VAL A 41 -3.74 1.53 2.76
CA VAL A 41 -4.52 1.81 1.54
C VAL A 41 -6.01 1.54 1.76
N ALA A 42 -6.36 0.41 2.41
CA ALA A 42 -7.75 0.07 2.72
C ALA A 42 -8.42 1.14 3.59
N CYS A 43 -7.75 1.57 4.67
CA CYS A 43 -8.22 2.61 5.57
C CYS A 43 -8.39 3.96 4.85
N ALA A 44 -7.44 4.34 4.01
CA ALA A 44 -7.50 5.59 3.26
C ALA A 44 -8.64 5.59 2.22
N LEU A 45 -8.81 4.50 1.47
CA LEU A 45 -9.91 4.33 0.53
C LEU A 45 -11.27 4.44 1.22
N SER A 46 -11.43 3.76 2.36
CA SER A 46 -12.66 3.83 3.14
C SER A 46 -12.93 5.24 3.64
N ARG A 47 -11.92 5.95 4.13
CA ARG A 47 -12.05 7.35 4.59
C ARG A 47 -12.44 8.31 3.46
N LEU A 48 -11.99 8.04 2.24
CA LEU A 48 -12.42 8.76 1.04
C LEU A 48 -13.85 8.39 0.57
N GLY A 49 -14.48 7.38 1.18
CA GLY A 49 -15.85 6.96 0.88
C GLY A 49 -15.98 5.81 -0.11
N ALA A 50 -14.90 5.10 -0.42
CA ALA A 50 -14.97 3.86 -1.20
C ALA A 50 -15.46 2.69 -0.35
N LYS A 51 -16.12 1.70 -0.98
CA LYS A 51 -16.37 0.39 -0.38
C LYS A 51 -15.10 -0.45 -0.48
N VAL A 52 -14.66 -1.01 0.64
CA VAL A 52 -13.39 -1.77 0.70
C VAL A 52 -13.60 -3.10 1.39
N SER A 53 -12.98 -4.14 0.84
CA SER A 53 -12.81 -5.44 1.51
C SER A 53 -11.32 -5.64 1.79
N PHE A 54 -10.96 -6.17 2.96
CA PHE A 54 -9.57 -6.44 3.31
C PHE A 54 -9.32 -7.94 3.43
N ILE A 55 -8.25 -8.41 2.78
CA ILE A 55 -7.73 -9.77 2.87
C ILE A 55 -6.38 -9.72 3.57
N GLY A 56 -6.25 -10.42 4.69
CA GLY A 56 -5.01 -10.50 5.46
C GLY A 56 -5.14 -11.51 6.59
N SER A 57 -4.12 -11.60 7.43
CA SER A 57 -4.14 -12.44 8.62
C SER A 57 -3.51 -11.70 9.79
N LEU A 58 -4.19 -11.72 10.94
CA LEU A 58 -3.77 -11.16 12.22
C LEU A 58 -3.68 -12.27 13.26
N GLY A 59 -2.85 -12.09 14.26
CA GLY A 59 -2.78 -13.00 15.39
C GLY A 59 -4.05 -12.96 16.24
N ASN A 60 -4.31 -14.05 16.95
CA ASN A 60 -5.30 -14.09 18.03
C ASN A 60 -4.70 -13.47 19.31
N ASP A 61 -4.40 -12.18 19.25
CA ASP A 61 -3.79 -11.39 20.31
C ASP A 61 -4.41 -9.99 20.37
N ALA A 62 -4.05 -9.19 21.37
CA ALA A 62 -4.62 -7.87 21.59
C ALA A 62 -4.44 -6.93 20.37
N PHE A 63 -3.26 -6.96 19.72
CA PHE A 63 -3.01 -6.16 18.53
C PHE A 63 -3.89 -6.59 17.35
N GLY A 64 -4.10 -7.89 17.17
CA GLY A 64 -4.98 -8.42 16.14
C GLY A 64 -6.44 -8.03 16.37
N GLU A 65 -6.90 -8.08 17.62
CA GLU A 65 -8.25 -7.64 18.00
C GLU A 65 -8.43 -6.14 17.77
N ASP A 66 -7.50 -5.32 18.25
CA ASP A 66 -7.55 -3.87 18.09
C ASP A 66 -7.51 -3.45 16.61
N PHE A 67 -6.69 -4.13 15.80
CA PHE A 67 -6.63 -3.87 14.36
C PHE A 67 -7.94 -4.26 13.65
N ASN A 68 -8.49 -5.41 13.96
CA ASN A 68 -9.79 -5.83 13.41
C ASN A 68 -10.89 -4.82 13.77
N ASN A 69 -10.93 -4.36 15.03
CA ASN A 69 -11.87 -3.35 15.49
C ASN A 69 -11.70 -2.03 14.72
N LEU A 70 -10.47 -1.59 14.45
CA LEU A 70 -10.19 -0.42 13.61
C LEU A 70 -10.78 -0.58 12.20
N LEU A 71 -10.53 -1.73 11.55
CA LEU A 71 -11.05 -1.99 10.20
C LEU A 71 -12.59 -1.96 10.17
N ILE A 72 -13.24 -2.56 11.18
CA ILE A 72 -14.72 -2.54 11.32
C ILE A 72 -15.22 -1.12 11.53
N GLN A 73 -14.59 -0.33 12.42
CA GLN A 73 -14.95 1.07 12.67
C GLN A 73 -14.79 1.95 11.42
N ARG A 74 -13.84 1.63 10.55
CA ARG A 74 -13.66 2.27 9.24
C ARG A 74 -14.68 1.79 8.19
N GLY A 75 -15.56 0.86 8.51
CA GLY A 75 -16.56 0.32 7.58
C GLY A 75 -15.98 -0.59 6.50
N ILE A 76 -14.80 -1.16 6.75
CA ILE A 76 -14.13 -2.10 5.84
C ILE A 76 -14.75 -3.50 6.04
N ASN A 77 -15.06 -4.18 4.95
CA ASN A 77 -15.49 -5.57 4.98
C ASN A 77 -14.32 -6.47 5.36
N THR A 78 -14.40 -7.08 6.53
CA THR A 78 -13.37 -7.96 7.11
C THR A 78 -13.65 -9.45 6.88
N SER A 79 -14.56 -9.82 5.96
CA SER A 79 -14.85 -11.23 5.66
C SER A 79 -13.64 -12.01 5.14
N GLY A 80 -12.65 -11.32 4.56
CA GLY A 80 -11.38 -11.90 4.13
C GLY A 80 -10.25 -11.83 5.16
N LEU A 81 -10.50 -11.22 6.32
CA LEU A 81 -9.52 -11.12 7.38
C LEU A 81 -9.51 -12.42 8.21
N GLN A 82 -8.35 -13.03 8.31
CA GLN A 82 -8.14 -14.29 9.03
C GLN A 82 -7.55 -14.02 10.41
N GLN A 83 -7.85 -14.93 11.34
CA GLN A 83 -7.27 -14.91 12.68
C GLN A 83 -6.40 -16.16 12.87
N ASP A 84 -5.09 -15.97 13.05
CA ASP A 84 -4.13 -17.04 13.28
C ASP A 84 -4.01 -17.30 14.80
N THR A 85 -4.28 -18.53 15.22
CA THR A 85 -4.21 -18.93 16.63
C THR A 85 -2.80 -19.36 17.06
N LEU A 86 -1.87 -19.51 16.13
CA LEU A 86 -0.52 -20.01 16.34
C LEU A 86 0.54 -18.91 16.25
N ARG A 87 0.32 -17.94 15.35
CA ARG A 87 1.25 -16.87 15.03
C ARG A 87 0.74 -15.52 15.53
N PRO A 88 1.61 -14.69 16.11
CA PRO A 88 1.22 -13.36 16.58
C PRO A 88 1.01 -12.38 15.41
N THR A 89 0.31 -11.29 15.70
CA THR A 89 0.34 -10.09 14.90
C THR A 89 1.77 -9.55 14.86
N ARG A 90 2.24 -9.17 13.67
CA ARG A 90 3.61 -8.65 13.50
C ARG A 90 3.75 -7.29 14.16
N VAL A 91 4.81 -7.14 14.97
CA VAL A 91 5.25 -5.85 15.48
C VAL A 91 6.59 -5.51 14.84
N VAL A 92 6.66 -4.38 14.16
CA VAL A 92 7.87 -3.83 13.55
C VAL A 92 8.49 -2.84 14.52
N LEU A 93 9.73 -3.10 14.93
CA LEU A 93 10.49 -2.20 15.79
C LEU A 93 11.12 -1.09 14.96
N VAL A 94 10.77 0.16 15.26
CA VAL A 94 11.23 1.35 14.54
C VAL A 94 11.96 2.28 15.51
N ARG A 95 13.27 2.39 15.35
CA ARG A 95 14.07 3.39 16.04
C ARG A 95 13.89 4.74 15.33
N ARG A 96 13.89 5.81 16.11
CA ARG A 96 14.00 7.18 15.61
C ARG A 96 15.33 7.75 16.12
N ASP A 97 16.15 8.27 15.20
CA ASP A 97 17.37 8.97 15.62
C ASP A 97 17.06 10.35 16.23
N SER A 98 18.09 11.10 16.58
CA SER A 98 17.94 12.45 17.16
C SER A 98 17.25 13.46 16.24
N ASP A 99 17.31 13.24 14.94
CA ASP A 99 16.71 14.07 13.90
C ASP A 99 15.29 13.60 13.51
N GLY A 100 14.85 12.47 14.10
CA GLY A 100 13.53 11.86 13.88
C GLY A 100 13.49 10.91 12.70
N GLU A 101 14.62 10.66 12.03
CA GLU A 101 14.73 9.67 10.95
C GLU A 101 14.46 8.26 11.47
N ARG A 102 13.72 7.48 10.69
CA ARG A 102 13.26 6.15 11.07
C ARG A 102 14.19 5.06 10.56
N CYS A 103 14.63 4.20 11.47
CA CYS A 103 15.39 2.99 11.17
C CYS A 103 14.63 1.75 11.61
N PHE A 104 14.60 0.75 10.75
CA PHE A 104 14.11 -0.58 11.11
C PHE A 104 15.12 -1.27 12.02
N GLU A 105 14.65 -1.78 13.18
CA GLU A 105 15.49 -2.49 14.16
C GLU A 105 15.19 -3.98 14.22
N GLY A 106 14.02 -4.42 13.75
CA GLY A 106 13.65 -5.83 13.80
C GLY A 106 12.15 -6.04 13.90
N PHE A 107 11.79 -7.27 14.25
CA PHE A 107 10.42 -7.68 14.52
C PHE A 107 10.33 -8.23 15.94
N GLU A 108 9.19 -7.99 16.61
CA GLU A 108 8.89 -8.52 17.93
C GLU A 108 7.69 -9.46 17.87
N GLY A 109 7.68 -10.44 18.76
CA GLY A 109 6.56 -11.37 19.00
C GLY A 109 6.68 -12.73 18.33
N ASP A 110 7.61 -12.96 17.39
CA ASP A 110 7.81 -14.27 16.76
C ASP A 110 8.17 -15.33 17.81
N LYS A 111 7.41 -16.43 17.81
CA LYS A 111 7.62 -17.60 18.69
C LYS A 111 8.27 -18.77 17.95
N GLY A 112 8.94 -18.51 16.82
CA GLY A 112 9.60 -19.50 15.99
C GLY A 112 8.74 -20.06 14.84
N LEU A 113 7.51 -19.55 14.67
CA LEU A 113 6.62 -19.91 13.58
C LEU A 113 6.39 -18.78 12.57
N GLY A 114 7.02 -17.62 12.79
CA GLY A 114 6.78 -16.39 12.06
C GLY A 114 5.53 -15.67 12.54
N PHE A 115 4.97 -14.83 11.67
CA PHE A 115 3.85 -13.94 11.96
C PHE A 115 2.59 -14.35 11.18
N ALA A 116 1.44 -13.90 11.65
CA ALA A 116 0.13 -14.22 11.06
C ALA A 116 0.02 -13.82 9.58
N ASP A 117 0.56 -12.67 9.18
CA ASP A 117 0.58 -12.18 7.79
C ASP A 117 1.35 -13.08 6.81
N GLN A 118 2.22 -13.95 7.33
CA GLN A 118 2.96 -14.94 6.55
C GLN A 118 2.17 -16.24 6.31
N ALA A 119 0.97 -16.36 6.87
CA ALA A 119 0.18 -17.58 6.89
C ALA A 119 -1.27 -17.39 6.43
N ILE A 120 -1.49 -16.50 5.45
CA ILE A 120 -2.81 -16.32 4.84
C ILE A 120 -3.24 -17.65 4.19
N SER A 121 -4.31 -18.26 4.70
CA SER A 121 -4.82 -19.54 4.26
C SER A 121 -5.57 -19.44 2.93
N LEU A 122 -5.11 -20.16 1.94
CA LEU A 122 -5.78 -20.27 0.64
C LEU A 122 -7.19 -20.86 0.77
N GLU A 123 -7.37 -21.88 1.62
CA GLU A 123 -8.66 -22.53 1.82
C GLU A 123 -9.72 -21.54 2.35
N GLN A 124 -9.34 -20.71 3.30
CA GLN A 124 -10.24 -19.68 3.83
C GLN A 124 -10.55 -18.62 2.76
N ILE A 125 -9.54 -18.19 1.98
CA ILE A 125 -9.77 -17.23 0.90
C ILE A 125 -10.76 -17.79 -0.14
N ILE A 126 -10.61 -19.03 -0.56
CA ILE A 126 -11.52 -19.66 -1.54
C ILE A 126 -12.96 -19.63 -1.02
N ARG A 127 -13.16 -19.96 0.25
CA ARG A 127 -14.48 -19.94 0.89
C ARG A 127 -15.09 -18.54 0.95
N ASP A 128 -14.28 -17.54 1.32
CA ASP A 128 -14.75 -16.19 1.64
C ASP A 128 -14.71 -15.25 0.41
N TRP A 129 -14.08 -15.68 -0.69
CA TRP A 129 -13.94 -14.89 -1.91
C TRP A 129 -15.24 -14.30 -2.46
N PRO A 130 -16.39 -15.03 -2.50
CA PRO A 130 -17.64 -14.46 -2.97
C PRO A 130 -18.10 -13.22 -2.18
N LEU A 131 -17.80 -13.17 -0.87
CA LEU A 131 -18.15 -12.05 0.01
C LEU A 131 -17.19 -10.87 -0.14
N VAL A 132 -15.93 -11.17 -0.43
CA VAL A 132 -14.86 -10.16 -0.57
C VAL A 132 -14.89 -9.51 -1.94
N ALA A 133 -15.15 -10.31 -2.99
CA ALA A 133 -15.09 -9.87 -4.38
C ALA A 133 -16.41 -9.29 -4.90
N GLU A 134 -17.43 -9.20 -4.06
CA GLU A 134 -18.74 -8.68 -4.45
C GLU A 134 -18.62 -7.24 -4.99
N ASN A 135 -18.99 -7.06 -6.26
CA ASN A 135 -18.90 -5.77 -6.98
C ASN A 135 -17.48 -5.16 -7.00
N ALA A 136 -16.43 -5.96 -6.78
CA ALA A 136 -15.06 -5.46 -6.83
C ALA A 136 -14.66 -5.06 -8.26
N GLN A 137 -14.07 -3.87 -8.38
CA GLN A 137 -13.52 -3.34 -9.62
C GLN A 137 -12.00 -3.31 -9.62
N TRP A 138 -11.41 -3.20 -8.44
CA TRP A 138 -9.97 -3.17 -8.25
C TRP A 138 -9.55 -4.11 -7.13
N LEU A 139 -8.39 -4.74 -7.33
CA LEU A 139 -7.61 -5.39 -6.28
C LEU A 139 -6.31 -4.62 -6.13
N VAL A 140 -6.01 -4.15 -4.92
CA VAL A 140 -4.77 -3.45 -4.58
C VAL A 140 -3.90 -4.35 -3.71
N ALA A 141 -2.64 -4.48 -4.06
CA ALA A 141 -1.70 -5.36 -3.39
C ALA A 141 -0.29 -4.75 -3.31
N GLY A 142 0.46 -5.18 -2.29
CA GLY A 142 1.92 -5.08 -2.24
C GLY A 142 2.58 -6.40 -2.60
N THR A 143 3.91 -6.48 -2.49
CA THR A 143 4.67 -7.69 -2.82
C THR A 143 5.04 -8.56 -1.61
N ILE A 144 4.82 -8.07 -0.39
CA ILE A 144 5.20 -8.77 0.85
C ILE A 144 4.58 -10.17 0.98
N PRO A 145 3.31 -10.43 0.59
CA PRO A 145 2.76 -11.80 0.68
C PRO A 145 3.53 -12.84 -0.13
N LEU A 146 4.28 -12.42 -1.16
CA LEU A 146 5.11 -13.33 -1.95
C LEU A 146 6.35 -13.85 -1.17
N ALA A 147 6.74 -13.18 -0.10
CA ALA A 147 7.91 -13.55 0.71
C ALA A 147 7.70 -14.83 1.54
N SER A 148 6.46 -15.24 1.76
CA SER A 148 6.09 -16.45 2.51
C SER A 148 5.47 -17.50 1.60
N GLU A 149 5.85 -18.76 1.77
CA GLU A 149 5.32 -19.86 0.96
C GLU A 149 3.80 -20.04 1.13
N ILE A 150 3.27 -19.85 2.34
CA ILE A 150 1.84 -20.03 2.62
C ILE A 150 1.06 -18.86 2.01
N SER A 151 1.40 -17.62 2.38
CA SER A 151 0.68 -16.43 1.90
C SER A 151 0.83 -16.24 0.39
N SER A 152 1.97 -16.64 -0.21
CA SER A 152 2.16 -16.50 -1.66
C SER A 152 1.17 -17.34 -2.46
N LYS A 153 0.80 -18.55 -1.99
CA LYS A 153 -0.21 -19.38 -2.65
C LYS A 153 -1.59 -18.72 -2.66
N ALA A 154 -2.00 -18.18 -1.51
CA ALA A 154 -3.27 -17.44 -1.37
C ALA A 154 -3.26 -16.16 -2.22
N PHE A 155 -2.17 -15.43 -2.18
CA PHE A 155 -1.97 -14.20 -2.95
C PHE A 155 -2.05 -14.43 -4.46
N LEU A 156 -1.29 -15.39 -4.98
CA LEU A 156 -1.29 -15.74 -6.41
C LEU A 156 -2.68 -16.19 -6.88
N TRP A 157 -3.38 -16.96 -6.06
CA TRP A 157 -4.76 -17.37 -6.35
C TRP A 157 -5.69 -16.15 -6.43
N CYS A 158 -5.57 -15.16 -5.52
CA CYS A 158 -6.36 -13.93 -5.56
C CYS A 158 -6.09 -13.12 -6.85
N ILE A 159 -4.81 -12.99 -7.25
CA ILE A 159 -4.43 -12.31 -8.49
C ILE A 159 -5.08 -12.99 -9.71
N GLU A 160 -5.00 -14.33 -9.80
CA GLU A 160 -5.59 -15.08 -10.91
C GLU A 160 -7.12 -14.97 -10.95
N ASN A 161 -7.77 -15.10 -9.81
CA ASN A 161 -9.24 -15.02 -9.74
C ASN A 161 -9.76 -13.59 -9.97
N ALA A 162 -9.05 -12.57 -9.51
CA ALA A 162 -9.36 -11.19 -9.82
C ALA A 162 -9.31 -10.96 -11.34
N MET A 163 -8.23 -11.41 -12.00
CA MET A 163 -8.08 -11.30 -13.45
C MET A 163 -9.22 -12.03 -14.20
N HIS A 164 -9.54 -13.28 -13.82
CA HIS A 164 -10.61 -14.04 -14.45
C HIS A 164 -11.99 -13.41 -14.25
N SER A 165 -12.18 -12.69 -13.17
CA SER A 165 -13.43 -11.97 -12.85
C SER A 165 -13.49 -10.56 -13.47
N GLY A 166 -12.48 -10.15 -14.25
CA GLY A 166 -12.40 -8.81 -14.82
C GLY A 166 -12.08 -7.70 -13.81
N ILE A 167 -11.65 -8.05 -12.60
CA ILE A 167 -11.21 -7.11 -11.58
C ILE A 167 -9.80 -6.61 -11.96
N LYS A 168 -9.63 -5.30 -12.07
CA LYS A 168 -8.35 -4.67 -12.37
C LYS A 168 -7.41 -4.78 -11.18
N ILE A 169 -6.12 -4.95 -11.43
CA ILE A 169 -5.13 -5.14 -10.39
C ILE A 169 -4.16 -3.97 -10.38
N ALA A 170 -4.02 -3.33 -9.22
CA ALA A 170 -3.00 -2.34 -8.93
C ALA A 170 -1.97 -2.93 -7.98
N LEU A 171 -0.72 -2.93 -8.39
CA LEU A 171 0.40 -3.39 -7.58
C LEU A 171 1.26 -2.20 -7.16
N ASP A 172 1.34 -1.96 -5.87
CA ASP A 172 2.42 -1.17 -5.28
C ASP A 172 3.60 -2.10 -5.04
N LEU A 173 4.70 -1.87 -5.73
CA LEU A 173 5.84 -2.80 -5.65
C LEU A 173 6.35 -2.91 -4.22
N ASN A 174 6.49 -1.78 -3.54
CA ASN A 174 6.72 -1.66 -2.10
C ASN A 174 7.74 -2.67 -1.57
N TRP A 175 8.92 -2.70 -2.20
CA TRP A 175 9.99 -3.61 -1.85
C TRP A 175 10.50 -3.37 -0.44
N ARG A 176 10.45 -4.42 0.39
CA ARG A 176 10.89 -4.39 1.78
C ARG A 176 11.78 -5.60 2.06
N PRO A 177 13.09 -5.51 1.84
CA PRO A 177 14.01 -6.65 1.97
C PRO A 177 13.96 -7.34 3.32
N THR A 178 13.64 -6.62 4.39
CA THR A 178 13.51 -7.13 5.76
C THR A 178 12.38 -8.15 5.92
N PHE A 179 11.34 -8.11 5.09
CA PHE A 179 10.26 -9.11 5.07
C PHE A 179 10.61 -10.35 4.25
N TRP A 180 11.55 -10.22 3.33
CA TRP A 180 11.98 -11.30 2.44
C TRP A 180 13.20 -12.07 2.97
N ARG A 181 13.99 -11.43 3.81
CA ARG A 181 15.26 -11.96 4.35
C ARG A 181 15.36 -11.63 5.82
N ASN A 182 15.93 -12.55 6.59
CA ASN A 182 16.26 -12.31 8.00
C ASN A 182 17.47 -11.39 8.16
N GLN A 183 17.56 -10.31 7.39
CA GLN A 183 18.64 -9.32 7.42
C GLN A 183 18.11 -7.95 7.82
N VAL A 184 18.89 -7.24 8.59
CA VAL A 184 18.52 -5.93 9.16
C VAL A 184 18.63 -4.77 8.13
N SER A 185 19.22 -4.98 6.95
CA SER A 185 19.39 -3.91 5.96
C SER A 185 18.05 -3.55 5.31
N THR A 186 17.59 -2.33 5.55
CA THR A 186 16.36 -1.77 4.97
C THR A 186 16.52 -1.36 3.51
N VAL A 187 17.77 -1.13 3.07
CA VAL A 187 18.09 -0.74 1.69
C VAL A 187 18.96 -1.84 1.09
N SER A 188 18.34 -2.70 0.30
CA SER A 188 19.02 -3.79 -0.39
C SER A 188 18.28 -4.13 -1.67
N GLU A 189 19.05 -4.14 -2.76
CA GLU A 189 18.54 -4.56 -4.07
C GLU A 189 18.01 -6.01 -4.01
N PRO A 190 16.87 -6.32 -4.65
CA PRO A 190 16.34 -7.67 -4.71
C PRO A 190 17.28 -8.60 -5.47
N SER A 191 17.42 -9.84 -5.00
CA SER A 191 18.13 -10.89 -5.71
C SER A 191 17.40 -11.26 -7.01
N VAL A 192 18.09 -11.96 -7.92
CA VAL A 192 17.51 -12.44 -9.18
C VAL A 192 16.26 -13.30 -8.93
N LYS A 193 16.24 -14.13 -7.87
CA LYS A 193 15.12 -14.97 -7.51
C LYS A 193 13.90 -14.12 -7.11
N GLU A 194 14.09 -13.14 -6.24
CA GLU A 194 13.05 -12.25 -5.75
C GLU A 194 12.50 -11.37 -6.88
N LYS A 195 13.39 -10.82 -7.73
CA LYS A 195 12.99 -10.10 -8.95
C LYS A 195 12.09 -10.96 -9.83
N ASN A 196 12.53 -12.17 -10.18
CA ASN A 196 11.75 -13.06 -11.04
C ASN A 196 10.40 -13.41 -10.45
N GLN A 197 10.32 -13.63 -9.13
CA GLN A 197 9.07 -13.92 -8.46
C GLN A 197 8.09 -12.74 -8.55
N ILE A 198 8.54 -11.52 -8.31
CA ILE A 198 7.72 -10.31 -8.43
C ILE A 198 7.35 -10.04 -9.89
N LEU A 199 8.32 -10.10 -10.82
CA LEU A 199 8.06 -9.85 -12.24
C LEU A 199 7.06 -10.85 -12.85
N SER A 200 6.99 -12.07 -12.32
CA SER A 200 6.07 -13.10 -12.84
C SER A 200 4.59 -12.74 -12.72
N ILE A 201 4.22 -11.90 -11.75
CA ILE A 201 2.83 -11.47 -11.53
C ILE A 201 2.46 -10.24 -12.36
N LEU A 202 3.45 -9.46 -12.83
CA LEU A 202 3.20 -8.19 -13.51
C LEU A 202 2.40 -8.34 -14.80
N LYS A 203 2.44 -9.50 -15.45
CA LYS A 203 1.60 -9.78 -16.63
C LYS A 203 0.09 -9.68 -16.36
N ASN A 204 -0.33 -9.82 -15.11
CA ASN A 204 -1.73 -9.79 -14.69
C ASN A 204 -2.16 -8.42 -14.11
N VAL A 205 -1.21 -7.49 -14.00
CA VAL A 205 -1.42 -6.19 -13.35
C VAL A 205 -1.85 -5.14 -14.37
N SER A 206 -2.79 -4.28 -14.01
CA SER A 206 -3.27 -3.16 -14.86
C SER A 206 -2.52 -1.86 -14.58
N LEU A 207 -2.12 -1.66 -13.32
CA LEU A 207 -1.42 -0.47 -12.85
C LEU A 207 -0.28 -0.88 -11.90
N ILE A 208 0.92 -0.38 -12.15
CA ILE A 208 2.08 -0.57 -11.29
C ILE A 208 2.49 0.78 -10.71
N LYS A 209 2.59 0.85 -9.39
CA LYS A 209 3.23 1.97 -8.70
C LYS A 209 4.50 1.48 -8.05
N LEU A 210 5.55 2.26 -8.14
CA LEU A 210 6.86 1.94 -7.59
C LEU A 210 7.63 3.22 -7.26
N ALA A 211 8.54 3.13 -6.28
CA ALA A 211 9.50 4.18 -6.02
C ALA A 211 10.58 4.20 -7.11
N LYS A 212 11.25 5.33 -7.28
CA LYS A 212 12.32 5.50 -8.27
C LYS A 212 13.47 4.51 -8.10
N GLU A 213 13.86 4.23 -6.86
CA GLU A 213 14.90 3.23 -6.56
C GLU A 213 14.44 1.82 -6.95
N GLU A 214 13.20 1.48 -6.67
CA GLU A 214 12.61 0.22 -7.10
C GLU A 214 12.57 0.10 -8.62
N ALA A 215 12.21 1.19 -9.31
CA ALA A 215 12.25 1.24 -10.77
C ALA A 215 13.65 0.96 -11.32
N GLN A 216 14.69 1.54 -10.72
CA GLN A 216 16.08 1.27 -11.08
C GLN A 216 16.49 -0.18 -10.80
N TRP A 217 16.12 -0.73 -9.64
CA TRP A 217 16.48 -2.09 -9.28
C TRP A 217 15.80 -3.15 -10.14
N PHE A 218 14.51 -2.96 -10.45
CA PHE A 218 13.73 -3.95 -11.19
C PHE A 218 13.83 -3.82 -12.71
N PHE A 219 13.95 -2.59 -13.23
CA PHE A 219 13.84 -2.30 -14.66
C PHE A 219 15.03 -1.55 -15.24
N HIS A 220 16.01 -1.14 -14.43
CA HIS A 220 17.17 -0.32 -14.82
C HIS A 220 16.78 1.03 -15.46
N SER A 221 15.58 1.50 -15.20
CA SER A 221 15.03 2.77 -15.68
C SER A 221 14.01 3.30 -14.68
N SER A 222 13.80 4.62 -14.68
CA SER A 222 12.68 5.28 -13.98
C SER A 222 11.72 6.00 -14.96
N ASP A 223 11.87 5.81 -16.25
CA ASP A 223 10.96 6.33 -17.27
C ASP A 223 9.72 5.42 -17.39
N PRO A 224 8.50 5.93 -17.08
CA PRO A 224 7.29 5.12 -17.15
C PRO A 224 6.99 4.56 -18.54
N THR A 225 7.52 5.17 -19.61
CA THR A 225 7.36 4.68 -20.98
C THR A 225 8.21 3.43 -21.23
N GLU A 226 9.46 3.49 -20.80
CA GLU A 226 10.38 2.35 -20.90
C GLU A 226 9.88 1.18 -20.05
N LEU A 227 9.49 1.45 -18.80
CA LEU A 227 8.91 0.45 -17.91
C LEU A 227 7.69 -0.21 -18.54
N SER A 228 6.71 0.59 -18.96
CA SER A 228 5.49 0.08 -19.60
C SER A 228 5.78 -0.72 -20.87
N SER A 229 6.77 -0.32 -21.66
CA SER A 229 7.16 -1.00 -22.89
C SER A 229 7.86 -2.34 -22.64
N SER A 230 8.51 -2.49 -21.48
CA SER A 230 9.14 -3.75 -21.05
C SER A 230 8.12 -4.77 -20.52
N LEU A 231 6.88 -4.36 -20.27
CA LEU A 231 5.83 -5.18 -19.71
C LEU A 231 4.88 -5.72 -20.80
N PRO A 232 4.32 -6.95 -20.63
CA PRO A 232 3.60 -7.64 -21.70
C PRO A 232 2.37 -6.90 -22.24
N GLN A 233 1.67 -6.15 -21.40
CA GLN A 233 0.40 -5.48 -21.74
C GLN A 233 0.51 -3.97 -21.80
N ARG A 234 1.73 -3.41 -21.73
CA ARG A 234 1.98 -1.98 -21.66
C ARG A 234 1.17 -1.30 -20.55
N GLN A 235 1.26 -1.87 -19.35
CA GLN A 235 0.53 -1.44 -18.16
C GLN A 235 0.71 0.05 -17.87
N SER A 236 -0.25 0.62 -17.16
CA SER A 236 -0.09 1.94 -16.55
C SER A 236 1.00 1.89 -15.48
N VAL A 237 1.84 2.92 -15.44
CA VAL A 237 3.00 2.98 -14.54
C VAL A 237 3.06 4.33 -13.85
N VAL A 238 3.28 4.33 -12.54
CA VAL A 238 3.51 5.53 -11.73
C VAL A 238 4.81 5.36 -10.95
N VAL A 239 5.75 6.28 -11.14
CA VAL A 239 7.04 6.30 -10.44
C VAL A 239 7.06 7.50 -9.49
N THR A 240 7.14 7.21 -8.20
CA THR A 240 7.23 8.20 -7.13
C THR A 240 8.67 8.41 -6.68
N ASP A 241 9.03 9.62 -6.23
CA ASP A 241 10.39 9.99 -5.80
C ASP A 241 10.34 10.97 -4.61
N GLY A 242 9.69 10.58 -3.51
CA GLY A 242 9.52 11.40 -2.32
C GLY A 242 8.86 12.75 -2.62
N SER A 243 9.54 13.85 -2.31
CA SER A 243 9.10 15.21 -2.63
C SER A 243 9.41 15.64 -4.06
N ASN A 244 10.17 14.84 -4.82
CA ASN A 244 10.47 15.12 -6.22
C ASN A 244 9.25 14.85 -7.12
N PRO A 245 9.28 15.32 -8.37
CA PRO A 245 8.18 15.10 -9.29
C PRO A 245 7.89 13.62 -9.55
N ILE A 246 6.60 13.29 -9.55
CA ILE A 246 6.08 11.99 -9.93
C ILE A 246 6.05 11.88 -11.45
N LEU A 247 6.63 10.83 -11.99
CA LEU A 247 6.55 10.49 -13.40
C LEU A 247 5.47 9.42 -13.58
N TRP A 248 4.65 9.57 -14.62
CA TRP A 248 3.56 8.63 -14.80
C TRP A 248 3.19 8.41 -16.27
N ARG A 249 2.67 7.22 -16.53
CA ARG A 249 1.98 6.81 -17.73
C ARG A 249 0.66 6.14 -17.33
N LEU A 250 -0.46 6.80 -17.61
CA LEU A 250 -1.79 6.20 -17.45
C LEU A 250 -2.38 5.97 -18.84
N ASN A 251 -2.61 4.70 -19.19
CA ASN A 251 -2.95 4.31 -20.55
C ASN A 251 -1.91 4.82 -21.55
N ASN A 252 -2.31 5.68 -22.49
CA ASN A 252 -1.44 6.28 -23.48
C ASN A 252 -0.96 7.70 -23.14
N HIS A 253 -1.40 8.24 -21.99
CA HIS A 253 -1.04 9.59 -21.57
C HIS A 253 0.18 9.57 -20.64
N LEU A 254 1.12 10.44 -20.92
CA LEU A 254 2.36 10.62 -20.17
C LEU A 254 2.35 11.94 -19.44
N GLY A 255 2.97 11.98 -18.29
CA GLY A 255 3.10 13.22 -17.58
C GLY A 255 4.12 13.20 -16.44
N LYS A 256 4.34 14.43 -15.97
CA LYS A 256 5.15 14.74 -14.79
C LYS A 256 4.33 15.66 -13.91
N SER A 257 4.16 15.29 -12.65
CA SER A 257 3.40 16.07 -11.67
C SER A 257 4.26 16.38 -10.46
N PHE A 258 4.16 17.60 -9.96
CA PHE A 258 4.94 18.04 -8.80
C PHE A 258 4.22 17.70 -7.50
N ALA A 259 4.98 17.31 -6.49
CA ALA A 259 4.45 17.09 -5.15
C ALA A 259 3.84 18.38 -4.57
N ILE A 260 2.76 18.24 -3.83
CA ILE A 260 2.24 19.32 -2.98
C ILE A 260 2.96 19.19 -1.65
N ILE A 261 3.76 20.18 -1.31
CA ILE A 261 4.49 20.22 -0.03
C ILE A 261 3.57 20.85 1.01
N PRO A 262 3.22 20.15 2.10
CA PRO A 262 2.42 20.72 3.16
C PRO A 262 3.19 21.82 3.91
N SER A 263 2.48 22.74 4.53
CA SER A 263 3.08 23.85 5.31
C SER A 263 3.92 23.36 6.50
N SER A 264 3.61 22.19 7.02
CA SER A 264 4.40 21.48 8.04
C SER A 264 4.41 20.00 7.72
N VAL A 265 5.59 19.38 7.72
CA VAL A 265 5.75 17.94 7.64
C VAL A 265 6.02 17.42 9.06
N VAL A 266 5.15 16.54 9.55
CA VAL A 266 5.27 15.89 10.86
C VAL A 266 5.85 14.49 10.70
N ASP A 267 5.31 13.73 9.74
CA ASP A 267 5.69 12.33 9.49
C ASP A 267 5.33 11.95 8.05
N THR A 268 6.25 11.33 7.33
CA THR A 268 6.01 10.93 5.92
C THR A 268 5.50 9.50 5.78
N THR A 269 5.30 8.80 6.91
CA THR A 269 4.80 7.42 6.91
C THR A 269 3.41 7.36 6.29
N GLY A 270 3.20 6.40 5.39
CA GLY A 270 1.92 6.21 4.72
C GLY A 270 1.61 7.19 3.59
N ALA A 271 2.51 8.18 3.28
CA ALA A 271 2.28 9.10 2.17
C ALA A 271 2.14 8.38 0.82
N GLY A 272 2.95 7.36 0.57
CA GLY A 272 2.87 6.50 -0.61
C GLY A 272 1.57 5.69 -0.66
N ASP A 273 1.10 5.20 0.50
CA ASP A 273 -0.12 4.42 0.61
C ASP A 273 -1.36 5.31 0.40
N ALA A 274 -1.37 6.51 0.98
CA ALA A 274 -2.43 7.49 0.77
C ALA A 274 -2.48 7.99 -0.68
N PHE A 275 -1.31 8.18 -1.32
CA PHE A 275 -1.23 8.45 -2.76
C PHE A 275 -1.87 7.31 -3.57
N THR A 276 -1.50 6.06 -3.29
CA THR A 276 -2.08 4.88 -3.96
C THR A 276 -3.59 4.82 -3.75
N ALA A 277 -4.07 5.06 -2.53
CA ALA A 277 -5.50 5.09 -2.23
C ALA A 277 -6.23 6.18 -3.03
N GLY A 278 -5.69 7.40 -3.08
CA GLY A 278 -6.27 8.50 -3.85
C GLY A 278 -6.33 8.20 -5.36
N LEU A 279 -5.27 7.60 -5.89
CA LEU A 279 -5.19 7.16 -7.28
C LEU A 279 -6.30 6.14 -7.59
N ILE A 280 -6.42 5.09 -6.79
CA ILE A 280 -7.43 4.04 -6.97
C ILE A 280 -8.84 4.57 -6.77
N TYR A 281 -9.06 5.44 -5.76
CA TYR A 281 -10.36 6.08 -5.53
C TYR A 281 -10.89 6.78 -6.79
N LYS A 282 -10.04 7.50 -7.50
CA LYS A 282 -10.41 8.16 -8.77
C LYS A 282 -10.60 7.17 -9.91
N LEU A 283 -9.92 6.03 -9.88
CA LEU A 283 -9.98 5.00 -10.93
C LEU A 283 -11.18 4.05 -10.78
N ILE A 284 -11.85 3.98 -9.63
CA ILE A 284 -13.03 3.11 -9.43
C ILE A 284 -14.13 3.39 -10.47
N SER A 285 -14.32 4.64 -10.85
CA SER A 285 -15.41 5.06 -11.74
C SER A 285 -14.96 5.32 -13.18
N VAL A 286 -13.76 4.89 -13.55
CA VAL A 286 -13.17 5.21 -14.85
C VAL A 286 -12.59 3.96 -15.50
N GLU A 287 -12.90 3.75 -16.79
CA GLU A 287 -12.21 2.74 -17.58
C GLU A 287 -10.84 3.25 -18.01
N LEU A 288 -9.78 2.46 -17.73
CA LEU A 288 -8.38 2.86 -17.99
C LEU A 288 -8.12 3.24 -19.45
N ASP A 289 -8.74 2.53 -20.39
CA ASP A 289 -8.61 2.75 -21.82
C ASP A 289 -9.34 4.01 -22.34
N GLN A 290 -10.24 4.57 -21.53
CA GLN A 290 -11.04 5.75 -21.86
C GLN A 290 -10.57 7.02 -21.13
N ILE A 291 -9.48 6.94 -20.35
CA ILE A 291 -8.94 8.10 -19.64
C ILE A 291 -8.44 9.13 -20.63
N SER A 292 -8.93 10.38 -20.52
CA SER A 292 -8.37 11.53 -21.23
C SER A 292 -7.09 12.03 -20.55
N GLU A 293 -6.29 12.82 -21.28
CA GLU A 293 -5.08 13.43 -20.71
C GLU A 293 -5.39 14.29 -19.46
N GLN A 294 -6.48 15.07 -19.52
CA GLN A 294 -6.87 15.88 -18.37
C GLN A 294 -7.31 15.02 -17.19
N SER A 295 -8.10 13.97 -17.44
CA SER A 295 -8.49 13.03 -16.39
C SER A 295 -7.28 12.32 -15.77
N ALA A 296 -6.27 11.96 -16.58
CA ALA A 296 -5.04 11.36 -16.06
C ALA A 296 -4.30 12.32 -15.12
N LYS A 297 -4.17 13.59 -15.49
CA LYS A 297 -3.58 14.63 -14.64
C LYS A 297 -4.37 14.82 -13.34
N ASP A 298 -5.68 14.89 -13.41
CA ASP A 298 -6.56 15.05 -12.24
C ASP A 298 -6.48 13.86 -11.28
N ILE A 299 -6.39 12.63 -11.82
CA ILE A 299 -6.22 11.40 -11.03
C ILE A 299 -4.91 11.45 -10.25
N ILE A 300 -3.81 11.75 -10.92
CA ILE A 300 -2.48 11.84 -10.29
C ILE A 300 -2.46 12.96 -9.24
N GLN A 301 -3.02 14.13 -9.57
CA GLN A 301 -3.05 15.27 -8.68
C GLN A 301 -3.85 14.98 -7.40
N PHE A 302 -4.95 14.24 -7.51
CA PHE A 302 -5.73 13.79 -6.37
C PHE A 302 -4.93 12.85 -5.46
N GLY A 303 -4.21 11.87 -6.04
CA GLY A 303 -3.29 11.01 -5.29
C GLY A 303 -2.20 11.81 -4.57
N ILE A 304 -1.58 12.79 -5.25
CA ILE A 304 -0.57 13.69 -4.65
C ILE A 304 -1.16 14.44 -3.44
N ALA A 305 -2.37 14.96 -3.56
CA ALA A 305 -3.02 15.67 -2.47
C ALA A 305 -3.27 14.76 -1.26
N CYS A 306 -3.68 13.50 -1.49
CA CYS A 306 -3.85 12.51 -0.41
C CYS A 306 -2.52 12.22 0.30
N GLY A 307 -1.45 11.96 -0.44
CA GLY A 307 -0.12 11.71 0.12
C GLY A 307 0.43 12.91 0.89
N SER A 308 0.24 14.12 0.37
CA SER A 308 0.63 15.36 1.05
C SER A 308 -0.14 15.57 2.35
N HIS A 309 -1.44 15.27 2.36
CA HIS A 309 -2.27 15.47 3.55
C HIS A 309 -1.81 14.60 4.73
N VAL A 310 -1.51 13.33 4.49
CA VAL A 310 -1.03 12.38 5.53
C VAL A 310 0.23 12.89 6.21
N CYS A 311 1.11 13.58 5.51
CA CYS A 311 2.35 14.10 6.09
C CYS A 311 2.16 15.14 7.21
N LYS A 312 0.95 15.62 7.47
CA LYS A 312 0.64 16.60 8.52
C LYS A 312 0.46 15.99 9.91
N GLY A 313 0.41 14.67 10.02
CA GLY A 313 0.19 13.97 11.30
C GLY A 313 1.15 12.82 11.50
N VAL A 314 1.07 12.17 12.67
CA VAL A 314 1.90 11.02 13.03
C VAL A 314 1.24 9.72 12.58
N GLY A 315 2.01 8.81 11.99
CA GLY A 315 1.56 7.50 11.53
C GLY A 315 0.84 7.52 10.19
N ALA A 316 0.49 6.32 9.70
CA ALA A 316 -0.02 6.14 8.35
C ALA A 316 -1.56 6.19 8.23
N ILE A 317 -2.30 5.89 9.30
CA ILE A 317 -3.76 5.70 9.27
C ILE A 317 -4.52 6.90 9.86
N GLU A 318 -4.09 7.41 11.01
CA GLU A 318 -4.81 8.48 11.70
C GLU A 318 -4.87 9.80 10.91
N PRO A 319 -3.79 10.27 10.25
CA PRO A 319 -3.83 11.53 9.50
C PRO A 319 -4.40 11.40 8.07
N GLN A 320 -4.97 10.27 7.69
CA GLN A 320 -5.55 10.09 6.35
C GLN A 320 -6.70 11.08 6.11
N PRO A 321 -6.81 11.67 4.90
CA PRO A 321 -7.80 12.70 4.59
C PRO A 321 -9.20 12.14 4.39
N TYR A 322 -10.21 12.95 4.69
CA TYR A 322 -11.54 12.83 4.12
C TYR A 322 -11.59 13.49 2.73
N LEU A 323 -12.64 13.19 1.97
CA LEU A 323 -12.81 13.75 0.61
C LEU A 323 -12.79 15.29 0.61
N ASP A 324 -13.49 15.91 1.56
CA ASP A 324 -13.57 17.37 1.67
C ASP A 324 -12.19 18.02 1.94
N ASP A 325 -11.31 17.34 2.68
CA ASP A 325 -9.94 17.83 2.92
C ASP A 325 -9.15 17.95 1.62
N ILE A 326 -9.33 16.97 0.74
CA ILE A 326 -8.63 16.93 -0.56
C ILE A 326 -9.23 17.95 -1.53
N ASP A 327 -10.57 18.08 -1.60
CA ASP A 327 -11.23 19.05 -2.46
C ASP A 327 -10.84 20.48 -2.06
N ASN A 328 -10.76 20.78 -0.77
CA ASN A 328 -10.26 22.04 -0.25
C ASN A 328 -8.79 22.29 -0.63
N LEU A 329 -7.92 21.30 -0.46
CA LEU A 329 -6.49 21.42 -0.79
C LEU A 329 -6.28 21.68 -2.29
N LEU A 330 -7.01 20.98 -3.15
CA LEU A 330 -6.94 21.16 -4.61
C LEU A 330 -7.52 22.48 -5.09
N SER A 331 -8.56 23.01 -4.44
CA SER A 331 -9.13 24.33 -4.78
C SER A 331 -8.17 25.45 -4.46
N LEU A 332 -7.48 25.39 -3.31
CA LEU A 332 -6.46 26.36 -2.91
C LEU A 332 -5.25 26.36 -3.86
N SER A 333 -4.84 25.18 -4.33
CA SER A 333 -3.72 25.05 -5.28
C SER A 333 -4.03 25.65 -6.68
N LYS A 334 -5.30 25.68 -7.07
CA LYS A 334 -5.74 26.30 -8.35
C LYS A 334 -5.90 27.83 -8.24
N GLY A 335 -6.19 28.37 -7.05
CA GLY A 335 -6.35 29.81 -6.78
C GLY A 335 -5.05 30.57 -6.57
N GLY A 336 -3.93 29.91 -6.38
CA GLY A 336 -2.61 30.52 -6.15
C GLY A 336 -1.80 30.84 -7.40
N ILE A 337 -2.34 30.64 -8.58
CA ILE A 337 -1.75 31.02 -9.87
C ILE A 337 -2.61 32.14 -10.48
N SER A 338 -2.51 33.32 -9.89
CA SER A 338 -3.01 34.56 -10.50
C SER A 338 -1.94 35.64 -10.33
#